data_896fdc92941f248e16f2ec820e3f2129
#
_entry.id   896fdc92941f248e16f2ec820e3f2129
#
_cell.length_a   1.000
_cell.length_b   1.000
_cell.length_c   1.000
_cell.angle_alpha   90.00
_cell.angle_beta   90.00
_cell.angle_gamma   90.00
#
_symmetry.space_group_name_H-M   'P 1'
#
loop_
_entity.id
_entity.type
_entity.pdbx_description
1 polymer ?
#
loop_
_entity_poly.entity_id
_entity_poly.type
_entity_poly.pdbx_seq_one_letter_code
_entity_poly.pdbx_strand_id
1 'polypeptide(L)'
;MKIELFFYNNTIVSYANLEIKCTKLKYYCYSSTHYVYHSIMNLDVKIPHLLKEGTTRKYEAFRAVAKDADVSLPDDSEFINALKRVFTFSDFVFKSCTRDPEFFKDLYESGDLQRTFGTGEFREKLISYLIDVKDGAQLSRQLRRFRRYHMVRIAWRDLAGWANLSETMDDLSALADACIDQAVFLLYQWQCLKYGIPTAHDGSHQRLVVLGMGKLGGQELNFSSDVDLIFAYPEPGITQGGLESINNEEFFVRLCRQLIKIIGANTPDGVVFRVDMDLRPYGESGPVVMSFDAIEEYYQKQGREWERYAWIKARVVAGDKDTGETLLKSLKPFVFRRYLDFGVFESLRKMKQKISLEVKRKGMTNNIKLGYGGIREVEFFGQIFQLIRGGVTPSLQERRIQKTLKVLTNENYISKKVCNELTRAYIFLRNTEHRLQEFSDQQIHVIPSDSVAKTRLAASMGFDTPEAFDHQLEKHRKIVHSHFDKLLEAKDSEPIDERNKEIKTGLEEIWENLLEDKNRQKILLTAGYENFDEVEGLLDHLRNHPATRSLSSDGRQRLDRLMPLMLKEIGRSEHPIVVLNRIVDLIKTIEQRTN
;
A
#
# COMPACT_ATOMS: atom_id res chain seq x y z
N MET A 1 -39.58 -21.05 25.41
CA MET A 1 -38.36 -21.48 24.70
C MET A 1 -37.26 -20.49 25.05
N LYS A 2 -36.42 -20.85 26.02
CA LYS A 2 -35.35 -19.96 26.54
C LYS A 2 -34.23 -19.92 25.51
N ILE A 3 -33.90 -18.72 25.02
CA ILE A 3 -32.71 -18.49 24.21
C ILE A 3 -31.59 -18.26 25.22
N GLU A 4 -30.69 -19.21 25.35
CA GLU A 4 -29.43 -19.03 26.06
C GLU A 4 -28.48 -18.22 25.20
N LEU A 5 -28.21 -17.01 25.68
CA LEU A 5 -27.16 -16.14 25.18
C LEU A 5 -25.79 -16.70 25.62
N PHE A 6 -25.04 -17.27 24.72
CA PHE A 6 -23.63 -17.59 24.97
C PHE A 6 -22.80 -16.29 25.03
N PHE A 7 -22.50 -15.89 26.25
CA PHE A 7 -21.53 -14.84 26.52
C PHE A 7 -20.12 -15.41 26.37
N TYR A 8 -19.32 -14.68 25.63
CA TYR A 8 -17.90 -14.95 25.45
C TYR A 8 -17.09 -14.28 26.56
N ASN A 9 -16.32 -15.09 27.26
CA ASN A 9 -15.30 -14.74 28.27
C ASN A 9 -15.73 -13.87 29.46
N ASN A 10 -16.11 -14.55 30.53
CA ASN A 10 -16.05 -14.04 31.89
C ASN A 10 -14.64 -13.63 32.28
N THR A 11 -14.37 -12.34 32.33
CA THR A 11 -13.49 -11.73 33.32
C THR A 11 -14.04 -10.34 33.60
N ILE A 12 -15.01 -10.30 34.50
CA ILE A 12 -15.33 -9.07 35.23
C ILE A 12 -14.21 -8.93 36.27
N VAL A 13 -13.24 -8.07 35.98
CA VAL A 13 -12.38 -7.52 37.03
C VAL A 13 -12.95 -6.18 37.41
N SER A 14 -13.62 -6.18 38.58
CA SER A 14 -14.01 -4.98 39.30
C SER A 14 -12.76 -4.18 39.62
N TYR A 15 -12.61 -3.02 39.03
CA TYR A 15 -11.70 -1.99 39.49
C TYR A 15 -12.54 -0.87 40.14
N ALA A 16 -12.87 -1.09 41.41
CA ALA A 16 -13.13 0.00 42.31
C ALA A 16 -11.82 0.36 43.03
N ASN A 17 -11.48 1.63 42.97
CA ASN A 17 -10.53 2.33 43.83
C ASN A 17 -9.04 2.00 43.73
N LEU A 18 -8.33 2.78 42.92
CA LEU A 18 -6.99 3.24 43.24
C LEU A 18 -6.75 4.61 42.59
N GLU A 19 -7.19 5.65 43.25
CA GLU A 19 -6.59 6.98 43.12
C GLU A 19 -5.15 6.90 43.64
N ILE A 20 -4.16 6.99 42.76
CA ILE A 20 -2.82 7.38 43.15
C ILE A 20 -2.27 8.36 42.12
N LYS A 21 -2.04 9.55 42.62
CA LYS A 21 -1.23 10.65 42.12
C LYS A 21 -0.06 10.19 41.22
N CYS A 22 -0.11 10.52 39.96
CA CYS A 22 1.06 10.78 39.13
C CYS A 22 0.73 11.85 38.08
N THR A 23 0.47 13.05 38.60
CA THR A 23 0.48 14.29 37.85
C THR A 23 1.93 14.75 37.66
N LYS A 24 2.27 15.15 36.45
CA LYS A 24 3.51 15.83 36.03
C LYS A 24 4.69 14.89 35.69
N LEU A 25 4.69 14.32 34.50
CA LEU A 25 5.94 14.05 33.70
C LEU A 25 5.66 13.37 32.33
N LYS A 26 4.58 13.71 31.65
CA LYS A 26 4.32 13.22 30.26
C LYS A 26 3.94 14.31 29.23
N TYR A 27 4.25 15.56 29.51
CA TYR A 27 3.84 16.68 28.63
C TYR A 27 4.99 17.40 27.90
N TYR A 28 6.22 16.88 27.91
CA TYR A 28 7.36 17.64 27.36
C TYR A 28 8.07 17.06 26.13
N CYS A 29 7.58 15.98 25.52
CA CYS A 29 8.20 15.44 24.29
C CYS A 29 7.33 15.45 23.02
N TYR A 30 6.12 16.03 23.06
CA TYR A 30 5.22 16.07 21.89
C TYR A 30 5.05 17.48 21.27
N SER A 31 5.64 18.53 21.84
CA SER A 31 5.30 19.91 21.47
C SER A 31 6.18 20.55 20.41
N SER A 32 7.32 19.97 20.00
CA SER A 32 8.22 20.65 19.05
C SER A 32 8.01 20.28 17.56
N THR A 33 7.28 19.19 17.26
CA THR A 33 6.96 18.81 15.88
C THR A 33 5.56 19.25 15.42
N HIS A 34 4.65 19.53 16.36
CA HIS A 34 3.31 20.02 16.01
C HIS A 34 3.27 21.50 15.60
N TYR A 35 4.18 22.33 16.12
CA TYR A 35 4.18 23.77 15.83
C TYR A 35 4.66 24.15 14.43
N VAL A 36 5.39 23.27 13.73
CA VAL A 36 5.89 23.57 12.37
C VAL A 36 4.88 23.24 11.28
N TYR A 37 3.86 22.40 11.57
CA TYR A 37 2.85 21.99 10.56
C TYR A 37 1.57 22.83 10.56
N HIS A 38 1.23 23.50 11.68
CA HIS A 38 0.07 24.38 11.72
C HIS A 38 0.26 25.71 10.98
N SER A 39 1.48 26.08 10.62
CA SER A 39 1.76 27.35 9.93
C SER A 39 1.66 27.30 8.39
N ILE A 40 1.29 26.15 7.80
CA ILE A 40 1.21 26.01 6.32
C ILE A 40 -0.23 25.92 5.79
N MET A 41 -1.22 25.58 6.60
CA MET A 41 -2.63 25.72 6.19
C MET A 41 -3.23 26.97 6.85
N ASN A 42 -3.20 28.06 6.13
CA ASN A 42 -3.93 29.27 6.49
C ASN A 42 -5.43 28.93 6.63
N LEU A 43 -5.97 28.96 7.84
CA LEU A 43 -7.39 28.73 8.15
C LEU A 43 -8.33 29.75 7.44
N ASP A 44 -7.80 30.84 6.89
CA ASP A 44 -8.48 31.88 6.12
C ASP A 44 -8.37 31.70 4.59
N VAL A 45 -8.53 30.49 4.08
CA VAL A 45 -8.58 30.29 2.61
C VAL A 45 -9.77 31.04 2.04
N LYS A 46 -9.51 32.18 1.42
CA LYS A 46 -10.53 32.96 0.69
C LYS A 46 -10.99 32.16 -0.51
N ILE A 47 -12.31 31.99 -0.66
CA ILE A 47 -12.88 31.38 -1.86
C ILE A 47 -12.57 32.29 -3.07
N PRO A 48 -11.84 31.81 -4.09
CA PRO A 48 -11.51 32.59 -5.28
C PRO A 48 -12.76 33.16 -5.96
N HIS A 49 -12.62 34.35 -6.58
CA HIS A 49 -13.74 35.02 -7.22
C HIS A 49 -14.45 34.12 -8.24
N LEU A 50 -13.69 33.35 -9.02
CA LEU A 50 -14.20 32.39 -10.01
C LEU A 50 -15.14 31.34 -9.42
N LEU A 51 -15.01 31.01 -8.13
CA LEU A 51 -15.81 29.98 -7.46
C LEU A 51 -16.96 30.54 -6.62
N LYS A 52 -17.01 31.87 -6.38
CA LYS A 52 -17.98 32.50 -5.46
C LYS A 52 -19.43 32.29 -5.88
N GLU A 53 -19.74 32.47 -7.15
CA GLU A 53 -21.11 32.28 -7.68
C GLU A 53 -21.58 30.84 -7.48
N GLY A 54 -20.73 29.86 -7.83
CA GLY A 54 -20.99 28.44 -7.61
C GLY A 54 -21.20 28.08 -6.13
N THR A 55 -20.40 28.68 -5.26
CA THR A 55 -20.52 28.50 -3.79
C THR A 55 -21.86 29.05 -3.28
N THR A 56 -22.22 30.28 -3.67
CA THR A 56 -23.47 30.91 -3.26
C THR A 56 -24.68 30.08 -3.73
N ARG A 57 -24.67 29.65 -4.99
CA ARG A 57 -25.74 28.81 -5.55
C ARG A 57 -25.89 27.48 -4.78
N LYS A 58 -24.80 26.81 -4.45
CA LYS A 58 -24.84 25.55 -3.65
C LYS A 58 -25.38 25.80 -2.25
N TYR A 59 -24.89 26.83 -1.58
CA TYR A 59 -25.35 27.18 -0.24
C TYR A 59 -26.84 27.50 -0.20
N GLU A 60 -27.36 28.35 -1.13
CA GLU A 60 -28.78 28.69 -1.19
C GLU A 60 -29.65 27.48 -1.56
N ALA A 61 -29.18 26.62 -2.47
CA ALA A 61 -29.86 25.37 -2.81
C ALA A 61 -30.00 24.45 -1.59
N PHE A 62 -28.93 24.27 -0.82
CA PHE A 62 -28.97 23.47 0.41
C PHE A 62 -29.88 24.12 1.45
N ARG A 63 -29.79 25.43 1.65
CA ARG A 63 -30.65 26.19 2.60
C ARG A 63 -32.13 26.03 2.29
N ALA A 64 -32.51 26.09 1.01
CA ALA A 64 -33.89 25.87 0.59
C ALA A 64 -34.37 24.45 0.96
N VAL A 65 -33.62 23.43 0.62
CA VAL A 65 -33.97 22.01 0.92
C VAL A 65 -34.01 21.75 2.42
N ALA A 66 -33.05 22.30 3.20
CA ALA A 66 -33.06 22.21 4.66
C ALA A 66 -34.29 22.84 5.28
N LYS A 67 -34.72 24.03 4.77
CA LYS A 67 -35.95 24.70 5.22
C LYS A 67 -37.19 23.87 4.89
N ASP A 68 -37.27 23.29 3.70
CA ASP A 68 -38.41 22.47 3.29
C ASP A 68 -38.52 21.18 4.13
N ALA A 69 -37.40 20.67 4.64
CA ALA A 69 -37.31 19.52 5.54
C ALA A 69 -37.40 19.88 7.04
N ASP A 70 -37.68 21.13 7.39
CA ASP A 70 -37.69 21.63 8.78
C ASP A 70 -36.39 21.40 9.55
N VAL A 71 -35.27 21.45 8.85
CA VAL A 71 -33.91 21.33 9.42
C VAL A 71 -33.33 22.71 9.67
N SER A 72 -33.12 23.04 10.95
CA SER A 72 -32.47 24.28 11.36
C SER A 72 -30.98 24.23 11.06
N LEU A 73 -30.46 25.26 10.38
CA LEU A 73 -29.03 25.42 10.19
C LEU A 73 -28.39 26.13 11.39
N PRO A 74 -27.13 25.81 11.75
CA PRO A 74 -26.42 26.54 12.78
C PRO A 74 -26.28 28.04 12.46
N ASP A 75 -26.44 28.89 13.46
CA ASP A 75 -26.24 30.34 13.33
C ASP A 75 -24.76 30.77 13.48
N ASP A 76 -23.88 29.83 13.77
CA ASP A 76 -22.45 30.09 13.93
C ASP A 76 -21.79 30.45 12.59
N SER A 77 -21.25 31.66 12.54
CA SER A 77 -20.60 32.18 11.34
C SER A 77 -19.36 31.39 10.90
N GLU A 78 -18.60 30.81 11.84
CA GLU A 78 -17.43 29.99 11.56
C GLU A 78 -17.87 28.67 10.92
N PHE A 79 -18.91 28.05 11.45
CA PHE A 79 -19.47 26.83 10.88
C PHE A 79 -20.04 27.07 9.48
N ILE A 80 -20.78 28.19 9.27
CA ILE A 80 -21.31 28.55 7.94
C ILE A 80 -20.19 28.78 6.93
N ASN A 81 -19.08 29.37 7.34
CA ASN A 81 -17.92 29.53 6.47
C ASN A 81 -17.27 28.19 6.14
N ALA A 82 -17.14 27.28 7.11
CA ALA A 82 -16.66 25.92 6.90
C ALA A 82 -17.60 25.16 5.93
N LEU A 83 -18.92 25.24 6.11
CA LEU A 83 -19.94 24.65 5.22
C LEU A 83 -19.77 25.14 3.78
N LYS A 84 -19.69 26.46 3.56
CA LYS A 84 -19.49 27.05 2.24
C LYS A 84 -18.19 26.56 1.60
N ARG A 85 -17.12 26.50 2.37
CA ARG A 85 -15.82 26.00 1.94
C ARG A 85 -15.92 24.53 1.51
N VAL A 86 -16.49 23.67 2.35
CA VAL A 86 -16.65 22.24 2.08
C VAL A 86 -17.50 22.00 0.84
N PHE A 87 -18.63 22.70 0.70
CA PHE A 87 -19.48 22.60 -0.49
C PHE A 87 -18.80 23.10 -1.77
N THR A 88 -17.91 24.09 -1.67
CA THR A 88 -17.12 24.55 -2.81
C THR A 88 -16.16 23.47 -3.29
N PHE A 89 -15.52 22.75 -2.38
CA PHE A 89 -14.45 21.81 -2.68
C PHE A 89 -14.91 20.36 -2.82
N SER A 90 -16.17 20.04 -2.44
CA SER A 90 -16.72 18.68 -2.55
C SER A 90 -18.19 18.70 -3.02
N ASP A 91 -18.41 18.29 -4.26
CA ASP A 91 -19.74 17.98 -4.78
C ASP A 91 -20.33 16.74 -4.09
N PHE A 92 -19.47 15.80 -3.66
CA PHE A 92 -19.91 14.62 -2.93
C PHE A 92 -20.58 15.00 -1.61
N VAL A 93 -19.95 15.86 -0.81
CA VAL A 93 -20.52 16.32 0.47
C VAL A 93 -21.78 17.16 0.21
N PHE A 94 -21.73 18.12 -0.71
CA PHE A 94 -22.88 18.94 -1.08
C PHE A 94 -24.09 18.09 -1.47
N LYS A 95 -23.92 17.15 -2.40
CA LYS A 95 -25.00 16.27 -2.86
C LYS A 95 -25.52 15.35 -1.75
N SER A 96 -24.64 14.86 -0.88
CA SER A 96 -25.04 14.01 0.25
C SER A 96 -25.94 14.75 1.23
N CYS A 97 -25.57 15.97 1.61
CA CYS A 97 -26.35 16.80 2.51
C CYS A 97 -27.66 17.32 1.87
N THR A 98 -27.63 17.68 0.58
CA THR A 98 -28.82 18.19 -0.12
C THR A 98 -29.85 17.09 -0.41
N ARG A 99 -29.38 15.87 -0.70
CA ARG A 99 -30.28 14.72 -0.92
C ARG A 99 -31.02 14.29 0.36
N ASP A 100 -30.41 14.49 1.51
CA ASP A 100 -30.90 14.02 2.80
C ASP A 100 -30.53 15.06 3.90
N PRO A 101 -31.37 16.11 4.10
CA PRO A 101 -31.10 17.14 5.11
C PRO A 101 -31.10 16.62 6.55
N GLU A 102 -31.91 15.60 6.86
CA GLU A 102 -31.90 14.97 8.19
C GLU A 102 -30.55 14.32 8.50
N PHE A 103 -29.94 13.71 7.48
CA PHE A 103 -28.57 13.19 7.58
C PHE A 103 -27.55 14.28 7.99
N PHE A 104 -27.69 15.50 7.44
CA PHE A 104 -26.84 16.63 7.84
C PHE A 104 -27.10 17.03 9.30
N LYS A 105 -28.37 17.10 9.70
CA LYS A 105 -28.77 17.40 11.07
C LYS A 105 -28.17 16.40 12.05
N ASP A 106 -28.33 15.11 11.80
CA ASP A 106 -27.74 14.04 12.61
C ASP A 106 -26.21 14.19 12.74
N LEU A 107 -25.54 14.49 11.61
CA LEU A 107 -24.10 14.65 11.58
C LEU A 107 -23.63 15.88 12.38
N TYR A 108 -24.38 16.96 12.36
CA TYR A 108 -24.09 18.18 13.10
C TYR A 108 -24.40 18.01 14.59
N GLU A 109 -25.60 17.53 14.95
CA GLU A 109 -26.07 17.40 16.33
C GLU A 109 -25.33 16.32 17.12
N SER A 110 -24.82 15.27 16.46
CA SER A 110 -24.00 14.24 17.10
C SER A 110 -22.68 14.75 17.66
N GLY A 111 -22.21 15.93 17.21
CA GLY A 111 -20.87 16.45 17.54
C GLY A 111 -19.73 15.72 16.87
N ASP A 112 -20.01 14.71 16.03
CA ASP A 112 -18.98 13.89 15.36
C ASP A 112 -18.10 14.69 14.37
N LEU A 113 -18.60 15.82 13.89
CA LEU A 113 -17.82 16.72 13.03
C LEU A 113 -16.65 17.40 13.77
N GLN A 114 -16.84 17.77 15.03
CA GLN A 114 -15.86 18.57 15.78
C GLN A 114 -14.80 17.75 16.49
N ARG A 115 -14.96 16.43 16.58
CA ARG A 115 -14.03 15.58 17.35
C ARG A 115 -13.34 14.52 16.50
N THR A 116 -12.15 14.16 16.93
CA THR A 116 -11.41 12.99 16.41
C THR A 116 -11.99 11.72 17.03
N PHE A 117 -12.09 10.64 16.23
CA PHE A 117 -12.52 9.34 16.72
C PHE A 117 -11.38 8.59 17.40
N GLY A 118 -11.73 7.85 18.46
CA GLY A 118 -10.82 6.96 19.15
C GLY A 118 -10.58 5.65 18.39
N THR A 119 -9.56 4.91 18.83
CA THR A 119 -9.27 3.57 18.28
C THR A 119 -10.46 2.64 18.50
N GLY A 120 -10.94 2.01 17.43
CA GLY A 120 -12.07 1.06 17.48
C GLY A 120 -13.46 1.70 17.41
N GLU A 121 -13.58 3.02 17.49
CA GLU A 121 -14.87 3.71 17.57
C GLU A 121 -15.75 3.48 16.33
N PHE A 122 -15.18 3.43 15.12
CA PHE A 122 -15.95 3.06 13.91
C PHE A 122 -16.59 1.68 14.04
N ARG A 123 -15.86 0.72 14.61
CA ARG A 123 -16.36 -0.64 14.82
C ARG A 123 -17.50 -0.67 15.84
N GLU A 124 -17.35 0.03 16.96
CA GLU A 124 -18.37 0.11 18.02
C GLU A 124 -19.67 0.75 17.51
N LYS A 125 -19.55 1.89 16.80
CA LYS A 125 -20.69 2.56 16.16
C LYS A 125 -21.38 1.64 15.14
N LEU A 126 -20.60 0.93 14.33
CA LEU A 126 -21.15 0.03 13.31
C LEU A 126 -21.87 -1.18 13.93
N ILE A 127 -21.32 -1.78 14.99
CA ILE A 127 -21.99 -2.88 15.71
C ILE A 127 -23.38 -2.42 16.20
N SER A 128 -23.44 -1.26 16.84
CA SER A 128 -24.73 -0.71 17.32
C SER A 128 -25.69 -0.40 16.17
N TYR A 129 -25.16 0.07 15.03
CA TYR A 129 -25.95 0.40 13.85
C TYR A 129 -26.51 -0.83 13.12
N LEU A 130 -25.87 -1.99 13.24
CA LEU A 130 -26.25 -3.23 12.58
C LEU A 130 -27.07 -4.19 13.47
N ILE A 131 -27.45 -3.81 14.68
CA ILE A 131 -28.06 -4.71 15.67
C ILE A 131 -29.33 -5.41 15.19
N ASP A 132 -30.14 -4.74 14.38
CA ASP A 132 -31.42 -5.25 13.86
C ASP A 132 -31.32 -5.86 12.45
N VAL A 133 -30.11 -5.97 11.90
CA VAL A 133 -29.88 -6.50 10.55
C VAL A 133 -30.01 -8.01 10.53
N LYS A 134 -30.91 -8.54 9.69
CA LYS A 134 -31.29 -9.96 9.66
C LYS A 134 -30.84 -10.70 8.40
N ASP A 135 -30.50 -9.98 7.33
CA ASP A 135 -30.16 -10.57 6.04
C ASP A 135 -29.13 -9.75 5.25
N GLY A 136 -28.60 -10.36 4.19
CA GLY A 136 -27.55 -9.73 3.36
C GLY A 136 -28.04 -8.49 2.60
N ALA A 137 -29.32 -8.35 2.29
CA ALA A 137 -29.85 -7.18 1.60
C ALA A 137 -29.89 -5.97 2.54
N GLN A 138 -30.35 -6.19 3.78
CA GLN A 138 -30.33 -5.18 4.83
C GLN A 138 -28.87 -4.78 5.17
N LEU A 139 -27.99 -5.77 5.36
CA LEU A 139 -26.58 -5.53 5.61
C LEU A 139 -25.95 -4.66 4.51
N SER A 140 -26.17 -5.02 3.26
CA SER A 140 -25.68 -4.28 2.10
C SER A 140 -26.12 -2.81 2.11
N ARG A 141 -27.38 -2.54 2.44
CA ARG A 141 -27.94 -1.18 2.50
C ARG A 141 -27.39 -0.38 3.68
N GLN A 142 -27.35 -1.00 4.86
CA GLN A 142 -26.89 -0.32 6.07
C GLN A 142 -25.39 0.01 6.02
N LEU A 143 -24.56 -0.88 5.50
CA LEU A 143 -23.13 -0.60 5.31
C LEU A 143 -22.90 0.61 4.38
N ARG A 144 -23.69 0.76 3.29
CA ARG A 144 -23.55 1.92 2.39
C ARG A 144 -23.97 3.22 3.04
N ARG A 145 -25.07 3.21 3.83
CA ARG A 145 -25.52 4.36 4.59
C ARG A 145 -24.48 4.76 5.65
N PHE A 146 -23.97 3.79 6.40
CA PHE A 146 -22.93 4.02 7.40
C PHE A 146 -21.65 4.58 6.75
N ARG A 147 -21.18 3.96 5.65
CA ARG A 147 -20.04 4.47 4.90
C ARG A 147 -20.27 5.91 4.45
N ARG A 148 -21.42 6.22 3.83
CA ARG A 148 -21.72 7.57 3.34
C ARG A 148 -21.66 8.59 4.47
N TYR A 149 -22.24 8.30 5.62
CA TYR A 149 -22.20 9.16 6.81
C TYR A 149 -20.77 9.50 7.21
N HIS A 150 -19.95 8.49 7.37
CA HIS A 150 -18.59 8.68 7.82
C HIS A 150 -17.65 9.24 6.75
N MET A 151 -17.88 8.94 5.48
CA MET A 151 -17.12 9.57 4.37
C MET A 151 -17.39 11.07 4.28
N VAL A 152 -18.64 11.49 4.50
CA VAL A 152 -18.98 12.93 4.57
C VAL A 152 -18.28 13.58 5.76
N ARG A 153 -18.32 12.95 6.95
CA ARG A 153 -17.61 13.42 8.13
C ARG A 153 -16.09 13.58 7.87
N ILE A 154 -15.46 12.56 7.29
CA ILE A 154 -14.02 12.56 7.00
C ILE A 154 -13.66 13.67 6.00
N ALA A 155 -14.38 13.75 4.87
CA ALA A 155 -14.16 14.81 3.89
C ALA A 155 -14.39 16.21 4.48
N TRP A 156 -15.41 16.36 5.32
CA TRP A 156 -15.67 17.63 5.98
C TRP A 156 -14.51 18.07 6.84
N ARG A 157 -14.06 17.21 7.75
CA ARG A 157 -12.97 17.51 8.67
C ARG A 157 -11.67 17.83 7.93
N ASP A 158 -11.37 17.08 6.86
CA ASP A 158 -10.19 17.31 6.04
C ASP A 158 -10.29 18.65 5.28
N LEU A 159 -11.40 18.91 4.57
CA LEU A 159 -11.61 20.12 3.78
C LEU A 159 -11.79 21.38 4.64
N ALA A 160 -12.35 21.24 5.84
CA ALA A 160 -12.43 22.34 6.81
C ALA A 160 -11.07 22.63 7.48
N GLY A 161 -10.08 21.74 7.34
CA GLY A 161 -8.79 21.86 8.01
C GLY A 161 -8.81 21.44 9.48
N TRP A 162 -9.83 20.70 9.92
CA TRP A 162 -9.99 20.19 11.30
C TRP A 162 -9.27 18.87 11.53
N ALA A 163 -8.93 18.15 10.45
CA ALA A 163 -8.13 16.94 10.46
C ALA A 163 -6.82 17.15 9.68
N ASN A 164 -5.76 16.44 10.07
CA ASN A 164 -4.55 16.34 9.29
C ASN A 164 -4.55 15.06 8.44
N LEU A 165 -3.60 14.94 7.50
CA LEU A 165 -3.50 13.77 6.62
C LEU A 165 -3.44 12.43 7.38
N SER A 166 -2.75 12.38 8.52
CA SER A 166 -2.66 11.12 9.29
C SER A 166 -4.01 10.71 9.84
N GLU A 167 -4.75 11.65 10.43
CA GLU A 167 -6.11 11.41 10.92
C GLU A 167 -7.03 10.96 9.78
N THR A 168 -7.01 11.66 8.66
CA THR A 168 -7.83 11.32 7.49
C THR A 168 -7.55 9.90 6.98
N MET A 169 -6.27 9.51 6.86
CA MET A 169 -5.90 8.16 6.44
C MET A 169 -6.27 7.10 7.48
N ASP A 170 -6.10 7.39 8.77
CA ASP A 170 -6.46 6.51 9.87
C ASP A 170 -7.96 6.28 9.91
N ASP A 171 -8.77 7.33 9.80
CA ASP A 171 -10.23 7.26 9.78
C ASP A 171 -10.75 6.47 8.57
N LEU A 172 -10.22 6.72 7.36
CA LEU A 172 -10.58 5.98 6.15
C LEU A 172 -10.27 4.50 6.28
N SER A 173 -9.10 4.16 6.82
CA SER A 173 -8.68 2.77 6.98
C SER A 173 -9.49 2.07 8.09
N ALA A 174 -9.78 2.75 9.19
CA ALA A 174 -10.58 2.21 10.28
C ALA A 174 -12.05 2.00 9.87
N LEU A 175 -12.60 2.89 9.05
CA LEU A 175 -13.94 2.74 8.46
C LEU A 175 -14.01 1.50 7.55
N ALA A 176 -12.98 1.30 6.69
CA ALA A 176 -12.90 0.13 5.82
C ALA A 176 -12.77 -1.17 6.64
N ASP A 177 -11.87 -1.18 7.61
CA ASP A 177 -11.68 -2.33 8.53
C ASP A 177 -13.00 -2.68 9.24
N ALA A 178 -13.71 -1.70 9.78
CA ALA A 178 -14.98 -1.91 10.48
C ALA A 178 -16.05 -2.50 9.56
N CYS A 179 -16.20 -1.96 8.35
CA CYS A 179 -17.18 -2.46 7.37
C CYS A 179 -16.89 -3.90 6.94
N ILE A 180 -15.62 -4.22 6.67
CA ILE A 180 -15.22 -5.57 6.24
C ILE A 180 -15.38 -6.56 7.41
N ASP A 181 -14.90 -6.21 8.62
CA ASP A 181 -14.95 -7.08 9.79
C ASP A 181 -16.39 -7.43 10.20
N GLN A 182 -17.27 -6.43 10.26
CA GLN A 182 -18.67 -6.68 10.61
C GLN A 182 -19.45 -7.45 9.52
N ALA A 183 -19.11 -7.21 8.25
CA ALA A 183 -19.69 -8.00 7.16
C ALA A 183 -19.25 -9.47 7.25
N VAL A 184 -17.96 -9.74 7.48
CA VAL A 184 -17.44 -11.11 7.69
C VAL A 184 -18.15 -11.77 8.87
N PHE A 185 -18.26 -11.06 9.99
CA PHE A 185 -18.85 -11.58 11.22
C PHE A 185 -20.30 -12.02 11.00
N LEU A 186 -21.16 -11.17 10.45
CA LEU A 186 -22.57 -11.48 10.24
C LEU A 186 -22.78 -12.56 9.19
N LEU A 187 -22.05 -12.49 8.07
CA LEU A 187 -22.12 -13.50 7.01
C LEU A 187 -21.66 -14.87 7.50
N TYR A 188 -20.61 -14.94 8.30
CA TYR A 188 -20.12 -16.19 8.90
C TYR A 188 -21.18 -16.79 9.81
N GLN A 189 -21.80 -16.00 10.69
CA GLN A 189 -22.87 -16.47 11.57
C GLN A 189 -24.05 -17.03 10.79
N TRP A 190 -24.56 -16.30 9.78
CA TRP A 190 -25.70 -16.77 8.98
C TRP A 190 -25.37 -18.04 8.19
N GLN A 191 -24.14 -18.15 7.72
CA GLN A 191 -23.71 -19.32 6.97
C GLN A 191 -23.55 -20.55 7.90
N CYS A 192 -23.07 -20.36 9.14
CA CYS A 192 -23.00 -21.41 10.15
C CYS A 192 -24.37 -21.97 10.52
N LEU A 193 -25.44 -21.16 10.56
CA LEU A 193 -26.79 -21.64 10.81
C LEU A 193 -27.24 -22.64 9.75
N LYS A 194 -26.77 -22.52 8.52
CA LYS A 194 -27.13 -23.39 7.41
C LYS A 194 -26.21 -24.62 7.31
N TYR A 195 -24.91 -24.40 7.30
CA TYR A 195 -23.91 -25.43 6.97
C TYR A 195 -23.17 -25.99 8.18
N GLY A 196 -23.35 -25.39 9.37
CA GLY A 196 -22.57 -25.73 10.55
C GLY A 196 -21.27 -24.94 10.64
N ILE A 197 -20.50 -25.20 11.68
CA ILE A 197 -19.25 -24.53 11.98
C ILE A 197 -18.10 -25.23 11.25
N PRO A 198 -17.30 -24.53 10.42
CA PRO A 198 -16.10 -25.10 9.81
C PRO A 198 -15.16 -25.63 10.88
N THR A 199 -14.75 -26.89 10.75
CA THR A 199 -13.99 -27.61 11.77
C THR A 199 -12.83 -28.34 11.11
N ALA A 200 -11.63 -28.26 11.68
CA ALA A 200 -10.46 -29.02 11.23
C ALA A 200 -10.52 -30.50 11.71
N HIS A 201 -9.56 -31.31 11.29
CA HIS A 201 -9.51 -32.73 11.66
C HIS A 201 -9.32 -32.96 13.17
N ASP A 202 -8.68 -32.03 13.86
CA ASP A 202 -8.47 -32.08 15.31
C ASP A 202 -9.68 -31.58 16.13
N GLY A 203 -10.75 -31.15 15.46
CA GLY A 203 -11.96 -30.61 16.07
C GLY A 203 -11.92 -29.09 16.32
N SER A 204 -10.85 -28.41 15.98
CA SER A 204 -10.76 -26.95 16.14
C SER A 204 -11.65 -26.21 15.15
N HIS A 205 -12.33 -25.16 15.62
CA HIS A 205 -13.18 -24.32 14.80
C HIS A 205 -12.35 -23.42 13.89
N GLN A 206 -12.70 -23.37 12.63
CA GLN A 206 -11.99 -22.58 11.62
C GLN A 206 -12.73 -21.30 11.33
N ARG A 207 -11.98 -20.19 11.21
CA ARG A 207 -12.51 -18.87 10.86
C ARG A 207 -11.76 -18.27 9.68
N LEU A 208 -12.47 -17.43 8.92
CA LEU A 208 -11.84 -16.67 7.84
C LEU A 208 -10.84 -15.67 8.39
N VAL A 209 -9.72 -15.53 7.70
CA VAL A 209 -8.76 -14.45 7.85
C VAL A 209 -8.83 -13.57 6.60
N VAL A 210 -8.99 -12.26 6.79
CA VAL A 210 -8.95 -11.28 5.71
C VAL A 210 -7.71 -10.42 5.86
N LEU A 211 -6.85 -10.48 4.87
CA LEU A 211 -5.65 -9.65 4.79
C LEU A 211 -5.94 -8.44 3.91
N GLY A 212 -5.71 -7.25 4.45
CA GLY A 212 -5.65 -6.01 3.68
C GLY A 212 -4.25 -5.79 3.16
N MET A 213 -4.16 -5.54 1.87
CA MET A 213 -2.93 -5.28 1.15
C MET A 213 -2.82 -3.79 0.79
N GLY A 214 -1.75 -3.41 0.11
CA GLY A 214 -1.61 -2.07 -0.43
C GLY A 214 -1.82 -0.95 0.60
N LYS A 215 -2.62 0.04 0.25
CA LYS A 215 -2.90 1.20 1.13
C LYS A 215 -3.72 0.84 2.36
N LEU A 216 -4.69 -0.09 2.23
CA LEU A 216 -5.46 -0.57 3.38
C LEU A 216 -4.56 -1.28 4.39
N GLY A 217 -3.71 -2.18 3.91
CA GLY A 217 -2.74 -2.88 4.76
C GLY A 217 -1.78 -1.92 5.49
N GLY A 218 -1.31 -0.87 4.80
CA GLY A 218 -0.49 0.20 5.37
C GLY A 218 -1.22 1.16 6.29
N GLN A 219 -2.55 1.07 6.44
CA GLN A 219 -3.38 2.09 7.10
C GLN A 219 -3.17 3.49 6.50
N GLU A 220 -3.03 3.55 5.18
CA GLU A 220 -2.80 4.77 4.41
C GLU A 220 -3.84 4.90 3.28
N LEU A 221 -5.10 4.48 3.55
CA LEU A 221 -6.16 4.46 2.54
C LEU A 221 -6.44 5.86 2.00
N ASN A 222 -6.73 5.96 0.71
CA ASN A 222 -7.19 7.21 0.09
C ASN A 222 -8.70 7.37 0.26
N PHE A 223 -9.18 8.60 0.02
CA PHE A 223 -10.62 8.91 0.08
C PHE A 223 -11.43 8.02 -0.87
N SER A 224 -11.01 7.84 -2.11
CA SER A 224 -11.63 6.92 -3.06
C SER A 224 -10.61 5.93 -3.59
N SER A 225 -10.34 4.89 -2.81
CA SER A 225 -9.41 3.81 -3.15
C SER A 225 -10.14 2.49 -3.25
N ASP A 226 -9.56 1.58 -4.03
CA ASP A 226 -9.90 0.18 -3.93
C ASP A 226 -9.34 -0.38 -2.61
N VAL A 227 -9.95 -1.43 -2.10
CA VAL A 227 -9.44 -2.23 -1.00
C VAL A 227 -8.88 -3.52 -1.57
N ASP A 228 -7.55 -3.66 -1.49
CA ASP A 228 -6.86 -4.86 -1.96
C ASP A 228 -6.98 -5.94 -0.86
N LEU A 229 -7.61 -7.08 -1.16
CA LEU A 229 -7.88 -8.14 -0.18
C LEU A 229 -7.33 -9.50 -0.61
N ILE A 230 -6.82 -10.26 0.37
CA ILE A 230 -6.51 -11.68 0.24
C ILE A 230 -7.27 -12.42 1.33
N PHE A 231 -7.95 -13.52 0.97
CA PHE A 231 -8.70 -14.36 1.89
C PHE A 231 -7.95 -15.66 2.16
N ALA A 232 -7.91 -16.03 3.45
CA ALA A 232 -7.26 -17.25 3.90
C ALA A 232 -8.07 -17.94 4.99
N TYR A 233 -7.89 -19.23 5.15
CA TYR A 233 -8.39 -20.00 6.28
C TYR A 233 -7.31 -20.99 6.77
N PRO A 234 -7.32 -21.36 8.07
CA PRO A 234 -6.21 -22.12 8.61
C PRO A 234 -6.08 -23.52 7.99
N GLU A 235 -7.10 -24.37 8.12
CA GLU A 235 -6.98 -25.79 7.78
C GLU A 235 -8.18 -26.33 7.00
N PRO A 236 -7.95 -27.32 6.12
CA PRO A 236 -9.03 -28.11 5.52
C PRO A 236 -9.84 -28.86 6.59
N GLY A 237 -11.06 -29.24 6.25
CA GLY A 237 -11.93 -29.99 7.13
C GLY A 237 -13.38 -29.97 6.64
N ILE A 238 -14.32 -30.26 7.54
CA ILE A 238 -15.74 -30.36 7.22
C ILE A 238 -16.57 -29.62 8.27
N THR A 239 -17.62 -28.93 7.84
CA THR A 239 -18.53 -28.21 8.75
C THR A 239 -19.33 -29.18 9.62
N GLN A 240 -19.56 -28.80 10.89
CA GLN A 240 -20.29 -29.61 11.87
C GLN A 240 -21.46 -28.84 12.48
N GLY A 241 -22.57 -29.57 12.79
CA GLY A 241 -23.71 -29.02 13.51
C GLY A 241 -24.68 -28.18 12.67
N GLY A 242 -24.61 -28.21 11.34
CA GLY A 242 -25.55 -27.52 10.45
C GLY A 242 -26.63 -28.42 9.87
N LEU A 243 -27.52 -27.85 9.06
CA LEU A 243 -28.53 -28.60 8.30
C LEU A 243 -27.91 -29.43 7.16
N GLU A 244 -26.87 -28.92 6.56
CA GLU A 244 -26.07 -29.53 5.49
C GLU A 244 -24.59 -29.46 5.89
N SER A 245 -23.83 -30.53 5.67
CA SER A 245 -22.39 -30.52 5.89
C SER A 245 -21.66 -30.34 4.55
N ILE A 246 -20.70 -29.39 4.52
CA ILE A 246 -19.84 -29.11 3.36
C ILE A 246 -18.38 -29.05 3.80
N ASN A 247 -17.43 -29.13 2.85
CA ASN A 247 -16.03 -28.94 3.19
C ASN A 247 -15.72 -27.46 3.51
N ASN A 248 -14.65 -27.24 4.28
CA ASN A 248 -14.25 -25.89 4.73
C ASN A 248 -13.94 -24.96 3.55
N GLU A 249 -13.31 -25.48 2.48
CA GLU A 249 -13.01 -24.68 1.29
C GLU A 249 -14.29 -24.14 0.65
N GLU A 250 -15.29 -25.00 0.43
CA GLU A 250 -16.56 -24.58 -0.14
C GLU A 250 -17.28 -23.57 0.75
N PHE A 251 -17.25 -23.78 2.07
CA PHE A 251 -17.81 -22.83 3.04
C PHE A 251 -17.16 -21.45 2.88
N PHE A 252 -15.83 -21.38 2.90
CA PHE A 252 -15.12 -20.09 2.80
C PHE A 252 -15.21 -19.47 1.41
N VAL A 253 -15.26 -20.24 0.31
CA VAL A 253 -15.52 -19.72 -1.04
C VAL A 253 -16.89 -19.03 -1.11
N ARG A 254 -17.93 -19.65 -0.54
CA ARG A 254 -19.28 -19.07 -0.50
C ARG A 254 -19.30 -17.77 0.33
N LEU A 255 -18.65 -17.78 1.50
CA LEU A 255 -18.52 -16.62 2.39
C LEU A 255 -17.83 -15.45 1.69
N CYS A 256 -16.67 -15.69 1.08
CA CYS A 256 -15.90 -14.67 0.39
C CYS A 256 -16.65 -14.07 -0.81
N ARG A 257 -17.33 -14.90 -1.62
CA ARG A 257 -18.15 -14.41 -2.73
C ARG A 257 -19.30 -13.50 -2.26
N GLN A 258 -19.94 -13.85 -1.14
CA GLN A 258 -20.97 -13.00 -0.56
C GLN A 258 -20.39 -11.70 -0.01
N LEU A 259 -19.25 -11.76 0.68
CA LEU A 259 -18.55 -10.58 1.18
C LEU A 259 -18.19 -9.62 0.03
N ILE A 260 -17.53 -10.11 -1.02
CA ILE A 260 -17.17 -9.33 -2.20
C ILE A 260 -18.40 -8.64 -2.80
N LYS A 261 -19.52 -9.38 -2.92
CA LYS A 261 -20.78 -8.82 -3.44
C LYS A 261 -21.35 -7.73 -2.54
N ILE A 262 -21.36 -7.92 -1.22
CA ILE A 262 -21.92 -6.95 -0.26
C ILE A 262 -21.07 -5.68 -0.23
N ILE A 263 -19.75 -5.81 -0.18
CA ILE A 263 -18.83 -4.66 -0.11
C ILE A 263 -18.70 -3.98 -1.47
N GLY A 264 -18.54 -4.74 -2.56
CA GLY A 264 -18.12 -4.22 -3.88
C GLY A 264 -19.26 -3.90 -4.86
N ALA A 265 -20.48 -4.40 -4.66
CA ALA A 265 -21.56 -4.16 -5.61
C ALA A 265 -21.97 -2.67 -5.64
N ASN A 266 -22.09 -2.13 -6.85
CA ASN A 266 -22.65 -0.79 -7.05
C ASN A 266 -24.19 -0.88 -7.05
N THR A 267 -24.84 -0.10 -6.20
CA THR A 267 -26.29 -0.04 -6.02
C THR A 267 -26.77 1.41 -6.08
N PRO A 268 -28.10 1.68 -6.09
CA PRO A 268 -28.61 3.05 -5.98
C PRO A 268 -28.12 3.80 -4.72
N ASP A 269 -27.75 3.08 -3.65
CA ASP A 269 -27.13 3.66 -2.45
C ASP A 269 -25.61 3.83 -2.57
N GLY A 270 -25.01 3.51 -3.72
CA GLY A 270 -23.58 3.55 -3.99
C GLY A 270 -22.86 2.21 -3.72
N VAL A 271 -21.57 2.29 -3.49
CA VAL A 271 -20.67 1.17 -3.13
C VAL A 271 -20.18 1.34 -1.70
N VAL A 272 -19.88 0.25 -0.99
CA VAL A 272 -19.15 0.37 0.28
C VAL A 272 -17.67 0.64 -0.04
N PHE A 273 -16.97 -0.31 -0.67
CA PHE A 273 -15.63 -0.14 -1.22
C PHE A 273 -15.49 -0.99 -2.48
N ARG A 274 -14.75 -0.52 -3.48
CA ARG A 274 -14.37 -1.36 -4.62
C ARG A 274 -13.34 -2.38 -4.12
N VAL A 275 -13.61 -3.66 -4.34
CA VAL A 275 -12.75 -4.76 -3.90
C VAL A 275 -11.83 -5.17 -5.04
N ASP A 276 -10.53 -5.16 -4.78
CA ASP A 276 -9.49 -5.65 -5.67
C ASP A 276 -8.88 -6.93 -5.07
N MET A 277 -8.75 -7.97 -5.88
CA MET A 277 -8.20 -9.26 -5.47
C MET A 277 -7.00 -9.69 -6.32
N ASP A 278 -6.44 -8.82 -7.15
CA ASP A 278 -5.39 -9.16 -8.10
C ASP A 278 -4.04 -9.50 -7.41
N LEU A 279 -3.89 -9.10 -6.14
CA LEU A 279 -2.71 -9.41 -5.33
C LEU A 279 -2.74 -10.80 -4.68
N ARG A 280 -3.83 -11.58 -4.88
CA ARG A 280 -3.90 -12.96 -4.36
C ARG A 280 -2.98 -13.90 -5.13
N PRO A 281 -2.57 -15.05 -4.54
CA PRO A 281 -1.82 -16.07 -5.26
C PRO A 281 -2.46 -16.43 -6.61
N TYR A 282 -1.66 -16.56 -7.65
CA TYR A 282 -2.06 -16.76 -9.05
C TYR A 282 -2.87 -15.60 -9.69
N GLY A 283 -3.06 -14.45 -9.01
CA GLY A 283 -3.78 -13.30 -9.54
C GLY A 283 -5.23 -13.60 -9.92
N GLU A 284 -5.72 -13.08 -11.04
CA GLU A 284 -7.12 -13.28 -11.50
C GLU A 284 -7.51 -14.75 -11.67
N SER A 285 -6.58 -15.62 -12.07
CA SER A 285 -6.83 -17.05 -12.25
C SER A 285 -6.80 -17.87 -10.96
N GLY A 286 -6.38 -17.26 -9.84
CA GLY A 286 -6.27 -17.93 -8.57
C GLY A 286 -7.60 -18.13 -7.85
N PRO A 287 -7.67 -19.09 -6.90
CA PRO A 287 -8.85 -19.30 -6.07
C PRO A 287 -9.16 -18.05 -5.25
N VAL A 288 -10.44 -17.89 -4.90
CA VAL A 288 -10.92 -16.74 -4.11
C VAL A 288 -10.36 -16.77 -2.69
N VAL A 289 -10.20 -17.96 -2.11
CA VAL A 289 -9.67 -18.20 -0.76
C VAL A 289 -8.78 -19.44 -0.78
N MET A 290 -7.73 -19.45 0.04
CA MET A 290 -6.80 -20.58 0.15
C MET A 290 -6.54 -20.94 1.61
N SER A 291 -6.18 -22.21 1.86
CA SER A 291 -5.66 -22.61 3.18
C SER A 291 -4.26 -22.01 3.40
N PHE A 292 -3.85 -21.93 4.66
CA PHE A 292 -2.52 -21.40 5.00
C PHE A 292 -1.41 -22.20 4.35
N ASP A 293 -1.47 -23.52 4.40
CA ASP A 293 -0.48 -24.40 3.76
C ASP A 293 -0.36 -24.14 2.26
N ALA A 294 -1.49 -23.97 1.57
CA ALA A 294 -1.48 -23.68 0.14
C ALA A 294 -0.89 -22.30 -0.19
N ILE A 295 -1.12 -21.29 0.67
CA ILE A 295 -0.51 -19.97 0.54
C ILE A 295 1.00 -20.06 0.77
N GLU A 296 1.45 -20.75 1.82
CA GLU A 296 2.86 -20.93 2.13
C GLU A 296 3.59 -21.68 1.03
N GLU A 297 3.01 -22.77 0.53
CA GLU A 297 3.55 -23.53 -0.59
C GLU A 297 3.71 -22.68 -1.85
N TYR A 298 2.70 -21.86 -2.18
CA TYR A 298 2.76 -20.95 -3.31
C TYR A 298 3.93 -19.97 -3.20
N TYR A 299 4.07 -19.27 -2.07
CA TYR A 299 5.12 -18.28 -1.90
C TYR A 299 6.52 -18.89 -1.76
N GLN A 300 6.64 -20.12 -1.29
CA GLN A 300 7.91 -20.85 -1.27
C GLN A 300 8.37 -21.27 -2.67
N LYS A 301 7.44 -21.72 -3.54
CA LYS A 301 7.77 -22.30 -4.84
C LYS A 301 7.66 -21.33 -6.02
N GLN A 302 6.71 -20.42 -5.98
CA GLN A 302 6.30 -19.59 -7.12
C GLN A 302 6.28 -18.09 -6.83
N GLY A 303 6.50 -17.68 -5.58
CA GLY A 303 6.43 -16.28 -5.18
C GLY A 303 7.39 -15.38 -5.95
N ARG A 304 6.87 -14.31 -6.55
CA ARG A 304 7.60 -13.38 -7.41
C ARG A 304 8.11 -12.18 -6.62
N GLU A 305 9.13 -11.49 -7.12
CA GLU A 305 9.72 -10.33 -6.45
C GLU A 305 8.70 -9.19 -6.24
N TRP A 306 7.79 -8.93 -7.19
CA TRP A 306 6.77 -7.90 -7.04
C TRP A 306 5.73 -8.23 -5.95
N GLU A 307 5.49 -9.52 -5.67
CA GLU A 307 4.59 -9.94 -4.58
C GLU A 307 5.21 -9.66 -3.22
N ARG A 308 6.54 -9.79 -3.09
CA ARG A 308 7.24 -9.38 -1.86
C ARG A 308 6.97 -7.92 -1.51
N TYR A 309 6.94 -7.03 -2.53
CA TYR A 309 6.56 -5.63 -2.34
C TYR A 309 5.14 -5.47 -1.79
N ALA A 310 4.19 -6.20 -2.35
CA ALA A 310 2.81 -6.14 -1.90
C ALA A 310 2.68 -6.59 -0.44
N TRP A 311 3.39 -7.67 -0.07
CA TRP A 311 3.35 -8.24 1.28
C TRP A 311 4.01 -7.40 2.37
N ILE A 312 4.86 -6.43 2.04
CA ILE A 312 5.40 -5.48 3.04
C ILE A 312 4.27 -4.80 3.84
N LYS A 313 3.18 -4.46 3.17
CA LYS A 313 2.03 -3.76 3.77
C LYS A 313 0.93 -4.69 4.27
N ALA A 314 1.07 -6.03 4.13
CA ALA A 314 0.04 -6.98 4.54
C ALA A 314 -0.32 -6.85 6.02
N ARG A 315 -1.63 -6.84 6.32
CA ARG A 315 -2.19 -6.69 7.67
C ARG A 315 -3.51 -7.45 7.78
N VAL A 316 -3.75 -8.09 8.92
CA VAL A 316 -5.07 -8.66 9.20
C VAL A 316 -6.08 -7.52 9.43
N VAL A 317 -7.12 -7.44 8.61
CA VAL A 317 -8.14 -6.38 8.68
C VAL A 317 -9.46 -6.88 9.23
N ALA A 318 -9.77 -8.16 9.03
CA ALA A 318 -11.03 -8.76 9.50
C ALA A 318 -10.88 -10.26 9.78
N GLY A 319 -11.86 -10.82 10.48
CA GLY A 319 -11.92 -12.23 10.85
C GLY A 319 -11.03 -12.58 12.04
N ASP A 320 -10.38 -13.75 12.01
CA ASP A 320 -9.52 -14.21 13.10
C ASP A 320 -8.14 -13.52 13.06
N LYS A 321 -7.95 -12.57 13.97
CA LYS A 321 -6.73 -11.77 14.02
C LYS A 321 -5.52 -12.55 14.51
N ASP A 322 -5.68 -13.38 15.53
CA ASP A 322 -4.56 -14.11 16.14
C ASP A 322 -4.02 -15.16 15.19
N THR A 323 -4.91 -15.91 14.56
CA THR A 323 -4.57 -16.91 13.55
C THR A 323 -3.98 -16.23 12.29
N GLY A 324 -4.52 -15.07 11.88
CA GLY A 324 -3.97 -14.30 10.77
C GLY A 324 -2.57 -13.76 11.02
N GLU A 325 -2.25 -13.33 12.25
CA GLU A 325 -0.88 -12.92 12.60
C GLU A 325 0.11 -14.10 12.55
N THR A 326 -0.36 -15.34 12.78
CA THR A 326 0.45 -16.54 12.60
C THR A 326 0.83 -16.73 11.13
N LEU A 327 -0.12 -16.61 10.20
CA LEU A 327 0.15 -16.63 8.76
C LEU A 327 1.13 -15.51 8.34
N LEU A 328 0.93 -14.29 8.84
CA LEU A 328 1.86 -13.20 8.54
C LEU A 328 3.29 -13.48 9.05
N LYS A 329 3.43 -14.17 10.20
CA LYS A 329 4.74 -14.56 10.75
C LYS A 329 5.40 -15.63 9.88
N SER A 330 4.66 -16.64 9.41
CA SER A 330 5.22 -17.71 8.57
C SER A 330 5.73 -17.19 7.22
N LEU A 331 5.09 -16.15 6.66
CA LEU A 331 5.47 -15.53 5.40
C LEU A 331 6.59 -14.47 5.51
N LYS A 332 6.99 -14.06 6.73
CA LYS A 332 8.09 -13.09 6.92
C LYS A 332 9.39 -13.47 6.21
N PRO A 333 9.86 -14.75 6.21
CA PRO A 333 11.08 -15.12 5.50
C PRO A 333 11.00 -14.94 3.99
N PHE A 334 9.80 -15.09 3.40
CA PHE A 334 9.57 -14.78 1.99
C PHE A 334 9.70 -13.28 1.72
N VAL A 335 9.10 -12.43 2.57
CA VAL A 335 9.07 -10.98 2.37
C VAL A 335 10.44 -10.36 2.69
N PHE A 336 11.01 -10.68 3.86
CA PHE A 336 12.22 -10.06 4.40
C PHE A 336 13.35 -11.08 4.48
N ARG A 337 14.10 -11.21 3.38
CA ARG A 337 15.26 -12.13 3.31
C ARG A 337 16.42 -11.62 4.14
N ARG A 338 17.13 -12.51 4.83
CA ARG A 338 18.32 -12.16 5.62
C ARG A 338 19.55 -11.88 4.76
N TYR A 339 19.63 -12.49 3.59
CA TYR A 339 20.79 -12.36 2.69
C TYR A 339 20.52 -11.24 1.68
N LEU A 340 21.59 -10.46 1.40
CA LEU A 340 21.57 -9.43 0.37
C LEU A 340 21.26 -10.07 -0.98
N ASP A 341 20.08 -9.81 -1.48
CA ASP A 341 19.66 -10.21 -2.80
C ASP A 341 20.06 -9.09 -3.77
N PHE A 342 21.20 -9.25 -4.41
CA PHE A 342 21.68 -8.27 -5.42
C PHE A 342 20.71 -8.15 -6.61
N GLY A 343 19.87 -9.16 -6.86
CA GLY A 343 18.84 -9.15 -7.90
C GLY A 343 17.69 -8.18 -7.60
N VAL A 344 17.47 -7.77 -6.34
CA VAL A 344 16.41 -6.82 -5.97
C VAL A 344 16.60 -5.48 -6.67
N PHE A 345 17.81 -4.93 -6.69
CA PHE A 345 18.07 -3.65 -7.37
C PHE A 345 17.79 -3.72 -8.87
N GLU A 346 18.15 -4.82 -9.50
CA GLU A 346 17.92 -5.04 -10.92
C GLU A 346 16.42 -5.18 -11.23
N SER A 347 15.71 -5.98 -10.43
CA SER A 347 14.25 -6.11 -10.54
C SER A 347 13.54 -4.78 -10.39
N LEU A 348 14.05 -3.93 -9.51
CA LEU A 348 13.55 -2.56 -9.27
C LEU A 348 13.79 -1.64 -10.46
N ARG A 349 15.01 -1.66 -11.02
CA ARG A 349 15.34 -0.89 -12.24
C ARG A 349 14.43 -1.31 -13.40
N LYS A 350 14.25 -2.62 -13.61
CA LYS A 350 13.34 -3.16 -14.64
C LYS A 350 11.89 -2.73 -14.39
N MET A 351 11.43 -2.78 -13.15
CA MET A 351 10.08 -2.33 -12.77
C MET A 351 9.92 -0.83 -13.03
N LYS A 352 10.90 0.01 -12.61
CA LYS A 352 10.90 1.46 -12.89
C LYS A 352 10.84 1.73 -14.39
N GLN A 353 11.67 1.05 -15.19
CA GLN A 353 11.68 1.20 -16.64
C GLN A 353 10.32 0.87 -17.26
N LYS A 354 9.70 -0.27 -16.88
CA LYS A 354 8.36 -0.64 -17.33
C LYS A 354 7.31 0.42 -17.00
N ILE A 355 7.30 0.90 -15.74
CA ILE A 355 6.37 1.96 -15.31
C ILE A 355 6.60 3.24 -16.10
N SER A 356 7.85 3.68 -16.26
CA SER A 356 8.18 4.91 -16.99
C SER A 356 7.78 4.84 -18.46
N LEU A 357 7.96 3.69 -19.10
CA LEU A 357 7.52 3.44 -20.48
C LEU A 357 5.99 3.49 -20.58
N GLU A 358 5.28 2.89 -19.63
CA GLU A 358 3.82 2.90 -19.63
C GLU A 358 3.24 4.28 -19.36
N VAL A 359 3.81 5.04 -18.42
CA VAL A 359 3.44 6.44 -18.15
C VAL A 359 3.64 7.30 -19.40
N LYS A 360 4.76 7.15 -20.12
CA LYS A 360 5.01 7.85 -21.38
C LYS A 360 4.01 7.43 -22.47
N ARG A 361 3.78 6.13 -22.63
CA ARG A 361 2.86 5.58 -23.65
C ARG A 361 1.42 6.06 -23.43
N LYS A 362 0.97 6.15 -22.17
CA LYS A 362 -0.39 6.57 -21.82
C LYS A 362 -0.52 8.09 -21.62
N GLY A 363 0.53 8.88 -21.83
CA GLY A 363 0.49 10.34 -21.64
C GLY A 363 0.18 10.78 -20.21
N MET A 364 0.51 9.97 -19.21
CA MET A 364 0.16 10.18 -17.80
C MET A 364 1.15 11.11 -17.05
N THR A 365 1.70 12.13 -17.71
CA THR A 365 2.66 13.06 -17.08
C THR A 365 2.06 13.84 -15.91
N ASN A 366 0.74 14.14 -16.00
CA ASN A 366 0.00 14.85 -14.96
C ASN A 366 -0.58 13.95 -13.87
N ASN A 367 -0.25 12.65 -13.88
CA ASN A 367 -0.71 11.73 -12.85
C ASN A 367 0.14 11.88 -11.58
N ILE A 368 -0.50 12.22 -10.45
CA ILE A 368 0.17 12.51 -9.18
C ILE A 368 0.70 11.24 -8.49
N LYS A 369 0.12 10.08 -8.82
CA LYS A 369 0.52 8.79 -8.24
C LYS A 369 1.66 8.14 -9.03
N LEU A 370 1.52 8.04 -10.35
CA LEU A 370 2.40 7.28 -11.23
C LEU A 370 3.38 8.15 -12.01
N GLY A 371 3.12 9.45 -12.13
CA GLY A 371 3.98 10.39 -12.84
C GLY A 371 5.33 10.57 -12.17
N TYR A 372 6.22 11.24 -12.88
CA TYR A 372 7.53 11.66 -12.41
C TYR A 372 7.45 12.33 -11.02
N GLY A 373 8.27 11.89 -10.08
CA GLY A 373 8.27 12.41 -8.71
C GLY A 373 6.94 12.23 -7.97
N GLY A 374 6.12 11.24 -8.35
CA GLY A 374 4.82 10.97 -7.76
C GLY A 374 4.87 10.15 -6.46
N ILE A 375 3.69 9.90 -5.89
CA ILE A 375 3.52 9.18 -4.61
C ILE A 375 4.25 7.83 -4.63
N ARG A 376 4.18 7.11 -5.76
CA ARG A 376 4.76 5.77 -5.91
C ARG A 376 6.28 5.76 -5.79
N GLU A 377 6.97 6.81 -6.23
CA GLU A 377 8.43 6.91 -6.08
C GLU A 377 8.82 7.08 -4.60
N VAL A 378 8.04 7.82 -3.80
CA VAL A 378 8.28 7.93 -2.35
C VAL A 378 8.06 6.58 -1.66
N GLU A 379 6.97 5.87 -1.99
CA GLU A 379 6.70 4.54 -1.44
C GLU A 379 7.79 3.55 -1.80
N PHE A 380 8.21 3.50 -3.05
CA PHE A 380 9.29 2.63 -3.51
C PHE A 380 10.63 2.95 -2.85
N PHE A 381 10.94 4.24 -2.64
CA PHE A 381 12.15 4.62 -1.93
C PHE A 381 12.25 3.93 -0.56
N GLY A 382 11.20 3.95 0.24
CA GLY A 382 11.20 3.27 1.54
C GLY A 382 11.20 1.74 1.42
N GLN A 383 10.38 1.19 0.52
CA GLN A 383 10.22 -0.26 0.33
C GLN A 383 11.49 -0.95 -0.16
N ILE A 384 12.33 -0.27 -0.94
CA ILE A 384 13.66 -0.76 -1.33
C ILE A 384 14.49 -1.11 -0.09
N PHE A 385 14.60 -0.19 0.86
CA PHE A 385 15.33 -0.45 2.10
C PHE A 385 14.70 -1.56 2.93
N GLN A 386 13.37 -1.63 2.96
CA GLN A 386 12.64 -2.67 3.68
C GLN A 386 12.97 -4.07 3.13
N LEU A 387 12.99 -4.23 1.79
CA LEU A 387 13.33 -5.51 1.17
C LEU A 387 14.80 -5.91 1.33
N ILE A 388 15.70 -4.92 1.35
CA ILE A 388 17.14 -5.19 1.43
C ILE A 388 17.59 -5.38 2.87
N ARG A 389 17.02 -4.66 3.83
CA ARG A 389 17.49 -4.59 5.22
C ARG A 389 16.48 -5.12 6.23
N GLY A 390 15.19 -5.26 5.88
CA GLY A 390 14.15 -5.67 6.81
C GLY A 390 14.34 -7.07 7.42
N GLY A 391 15.11 -7.95 6.76
CA GLY A 391 15.46 -9.25 7.30
C GLY A 391 16.53 -9.19 8.41
N VAL A 392 17.36 -8.14 8.44
CA VAL A 392 18.42 -7.91 9.44
C VAL A 392 17.99 -6.85 10.44
N THR A 393 17.22 -5.87 10.03
CA THR A 393 16.74 -4.74 10.83
C THR A 393 15.22 -4.80 10.99
N PRO A 394 14.69 -5.52 12.01
CA PRO A 394 13.24 -5.75 12.16
C PRO A 394 12.42 -4.46 12.32
N SER A 395 13.01 -3.37 12.80
CA SER A 395 12.36 -2.05 12.87
C SER A 395 11.91 -1.53 11.51
N LEU A 396 12.53 -2.00 10.40
CA LEU A 396 12.12 -1.68 9.03
C LEU A 396 10.90 -2.47 8.53
N GLN A 397 10.41 -3.46 9.28
CA GLN A 397 9.18 -4.18 8.94
C GLN A 397 7.91 -3.34 9.27
N GLU A 398 8.00 -2.03 9.13
CA GLU A 398 6.92 -1.06 9.32
C GLU A 398 6.08 -0.97 8.03
N ARG A 399 4.77 -0.78 8.16
CA ARG A 399 3.85 -0.74 7.01
C ARG A 399 3.64 0.67 6.46
N ARG A 400 3.76 1.70 7.31
CA ARG A 400 3.51 3.11 6.97
C ARG A 400 4.77 3.79 6.47
N ILE A 401 4.71 4.38 5.28
CA ILE A 401 5.90 4.98 4.66
C ILE A 401 6.52 6.10 5.51
N GLN A 402 5.71 6.95 6.15
CA GLN A 402 6.25 8.03 6.97
C GLN A 402 7.00 7.51 8.20
N LYS A 403 6.55 6.40 8.80
CA LYS A 403 7.26 5.74 9.89
C LYS A 403 8.52 5.04 9.37
N THR A 404 8.44 4.39 8.22
CA THR A 404 9.60 3.79 7.55
C THR A 404 10.71 4.80 7.31
N LEU A 405 10.39 6.00 6.79
CA LEU A 405 11.37 7.08 6.58
C LEU A 405 12.03 7.53 7.90
N LYS A 406 11.29 7.59 9.00
CA LYS A 406 11.83 7.89 10.33
C LYS A 406 12.76 6.79 10.83
N VAL A 407 12.38 5.51 10.66
CA VAL A 407 13.23 4.37 11.01
C VAL A 407 14.52 4.39 10.21
N LEU A 408 14.45 4.64 8.90
CA LEU A 408 15.63 4.77 8.04
C LEU A 408 16.61 5.85 8.51
N THR A 409 16.07 6.94 9.07
CA THR A 409 16.91 8.01 9.63
C THR A 409 17.55 7.60 10.95
N ASN A 410 16.80 6.94 11.84
CA ASN A 410 17.30 6.46 13.13
C ASN A 410 18.39 5.39 12.98
N GLU A 411 18.25 4.55 11.96
CA GLU A 411 19.24 3.52 11.59
C GLU A 411 20.38 4.07 10.70
N ASN A 412 20.44 5.39 10.47
CA ASN A 412 21.45 6.08 9.65
C ASN A 412 21.54 5.64 8.18
N TYR A 413 20.48 5.04 7.62
CA TYR A 413 20.43 4.72 6.19
C TYR A 413 20.19 5.97 5.32
N ILE A 414 19.49 6.96 5.84
CA ILE A 414 19.24 8.25 5.18
C ILE A 414 19.50 9.41 6.14
N SER A 415 19.86 10.58 5.60
CA SER A 415 20.02 11.78 6.41
C SER A 415 18.66 12.36 6.85
N LYS A 416 18.65 13.09 7.96
CA LYS A 416 17.47 13.82 8.45
C LYS A 416 16.89 14.78 7.39
N LYS A 417 17.75 15.36 6.55
CA LYS A 417 17.35 16.23 5.43
C LYS A 417 16.51 15.47 4.42
N VAL A 418 16.98 14.31 3.95
CA VAL A 418 16.27 13.44 2.99
C VAL A 418 14.92 13.00 3.56
N CYS A 419 14.88 12.55 4.81
CA CYS A 419 13.65 12.18 5.50
C CYS A 419 12.62 13.32 5.50
N ASN A 420 13.05 14.52 5.89
CA ASN A 420 12.17 15.68 5.94
C ASN A 420 11.65 16.10 4.56
N GLU A 421 12.51 16.08 3.55
CA GLU A 421 12.17 16.42 2.17
C GLU A 421 11.13 15.43 1.60
N LEU A 422 11.39 14.13 1.72
CA LEU A 422 10.46 13.09 1.26
C LEU A 422 9.13 13.09 2.03
N THR A 423 9.18 13.29 3.35
CA THR A 423 7.96 13.35 4.17
C THR A 423 7.08 14.55 3.79
N ARG A 424 7.66 15.72 3.58
CA ARG A 424 6.92 16.92 3.15
C ARG A 424 6.32 16.73 1.75
N ALA A 425 7.10 16.17 0.83
CA ALA A 425 6.62 15.88 -0.51
C ALA A 425 5.48 14.84 -0.48
N TYR A 426 5.62 13.77 0.30
CA TYR A 426 4.58 12.75 0.45
C TYR A 426 3.28 13.35 0.99
N ILE A 427 3.33 14.16 2.05
CA ILE A 427 2.15 14.83 2.61
C ILE A 427 1.48 15.73 1.57
N PHE A 428 2.26 16.54 0.85
CA PHE A 428 1.73 17.42 -0.18
C PHE A 428 1.04 16.63 -1.30
N LEU A 429 1.70 15.60 -1.82
CA LEU A 429 1.17 14.76 -2.90
C LEU A 429 -0.09 14.00 -2.46
N ARG A 430 -0.12 13.47 -1.22
CA ARG A 430 -1.28 12.77 -0.69
C ARG A 430 -2.46 13.70 -0.43
N ASN A 431 -2.24 14.89 0.13
CA ASN A 431 -3.30 15.89 0.25
C ASN A 431 -3.87 16.27 -1.11
N THR A 432 -3.02 16.47 -2.12
CA THR A 432 -3.49 16.73 -3.50
C THR A 432 -4.34 15.56 -4.03
N GLU A 433 -3.92 14.31 -3.80
CA GLU A 433 -4.70 13.13 -4.19
C GLU A 433 -6.06 13.07 -3.51
N HIS A 434 -6.14 13.38 -2.21
CA HIS A 434 -7.39 13.44 -1.45
C HIS A 434 -8.31 14.53 -2.01
N ARG A 435 -7.82 15.76 -2.26
CA ARG A 435 -8.60 16.86 -2.82
C ARG A 435 -9.21 16.53 -4.18
N LEU A 436 -8.48 15.80 -5.02
CA LEU A 436 -9.00 15.31 -6.30
C LEU A 436 -10.13 14.30 -6.11
N GLN A 437 -10.00 13.40 -5.14
CA GLN A 437 -10.96 12.31 -4.91
C GLN A 437 -12.20 12.77 -4.12
N GLU A 438 -12.02 13.64 -3.13
CA GLU A 438 -13.09 14.20 -2.29
C GLU A 438 -14.11 15.03 -3.08
N PHE A 439 -13.73 15.53 -4.25
CA PHE A 439 -14.64 16.31 -5.06
C PHE A 439 -15.89 15.53 -5.48
N SER A 440 -15.75 14.30 -5.94
CA SER A 440 -16.85 13.49 -6.48
C SER A 440 -16.90 12.06 -5.96
N ASP A 441 -16.10 11.70 -4.93
CA ASP A 441 -15.88 10.31 -4.49
C ASP A 441 -15.49 9.38 -5.64
N GLN A 442 -14.50 9.82 -6.44
CA GLN A 442 -14.00 9.09 -7.60
C GLN A 442 -12.49 8.89 -7.53
N GLN A 443 -12.00 7.77 -8.06
CA GLN A 443 -10.59 7.44 -8.10
C GLN A 443 -9.86 8.24 -9.19
N ILE A 444 -9.55 9.49 -8.89
CA ILE A 444 -8.88 10.41 -9.80
C ILE A 444 -7.46 10.67 -9.30
N HIS A 445 -6.48 10.58 -10.20
CA HIS A 445 -5.07 10.83 -9.93
C HIS A 445 -4.44 11.86 -10.89
N VAL A 446 -5.22 12.38 -11.82
CA VAL A 446 -4.76 13.33 -12.85
C VAL A 446 -5.14 14.75 -12.45
N ILE A 447 -4.13 15.64 -12.47
CA ILE A 447 -4.35 17.07 -12.26
C ILE A 447 -5.24 17.61 -13.38
N PRO A 448 -6.35 18.30 -13.08
CA PRO A 448 -7.24 18.82 -14.09
C PRO A 448 -6.59 19.91 -14.95
N SER A 449 -6.92 19.93 -16.24
CA SER A 449 -6.53 20.99 -17.18
C SER A 449 -7.55 22.12 -17.28
N ASP A 450 -8.80 21.87 -16.88
CA ASP A 450 -9.85 22.88 -16.83
C ASP A 450 -9.55 23.93 -15.76
N SER A 451 -9.74 25.22 -16.12
CA SER A 451 -9.36 26.36 -15.27
C SER A 451 -10.15 26.43 -13.96
N VAL A 452 -11.45 26.09 -13.98
CA VAL A 452 -12.31 26.11 -12.78
C VAL A 452 -11.92 24.98 -11.83
N ALA A 453 -11.74 23.77 -12.36
CA ALA A 453 -11.33 22.62 -11.57
C ALA A 453 -9.91 22.80 -11.00
N LYS A 454 -9.00 23.39 -11.77
CA LYS A 454 -7.63 23.66 -11.33
C LYS A 454 -7.58 24.75 -10.25
N THR A 455 -8.37 25.84 -10.43
CA THR A 455 -8.50 26.89 -9.40
C THR A 455 -9.08 26.31 -8.11
N ARG A 456 -10.09 25.44 -8.21
CA ARG A 456 -10.67 24.76 -7.05
C ARG A 456 -9.65 23.87 -6.33
N LEU A 457 -8.86 23.10 -7.07
CA LEU A 457 -7.80 22.28 -6.50
C LEU A 457 -6.76 23.15 -5.78
N ALA A 458 -6.24 24.17 -6.43
CA ALA A 458 -5.27 25.09 -5.85
C ALA A 458 -5.80 25.74 -4.56
N ALA A 459 -7.04 26.27 -4.59
CA ALA A 459 -7.67 26.88 -3.43
C ALA A 459 -7.91 25.87 -2.29
N SER A 460 -8.33 24.65 -2.60
CA SER A 460 -8.51 23.59 -1.58
C SER A 460 -7.19 23.18 -0.91
N MET A 461 -6.07 23.37 -1.60
CA MET A 461 -4.71 23.16 -1.10
C MET A 461 -4.11 24.40 -0.40
N GLY A 462 -4.88 25.51 -0.30
CA GLY A 462 -4.45 26.74 0.36
C GLY A 462 -3.61 27.69 -0.50
N PHE A 463 -3.67 27.55 -1.83
CA PHE A 463 -2.98 28.45 -2.76
C PHE A 463 -3.92 29.49 -3.36
N ASP A 464 -3.46 30.73 -3.47
CA ASP A 464 -4.24 31.83 -4.05
C ASP A 464 -4.40 31.67 -5.56
N THR A 465 -3.44 31.05 -6.25
CA THR A 465 -3.46 30.88 -7.70
C THR A 465 -3.05 29.45 -8.13
N PRO A 466 -3.55 28.99 -9.28
CA PRO A 466 -3.13 27.71 -9.86
C PRO A 466 -1.63 27.62 -10.14
N GLU A 467 -0.99 28.73 -10.53
CA GLU A 467 0.43 28.80 -10.86
C GLU A 467 1.30 28.59 -9.61
N ALA A 468 0.89 29.16 -8.47
CA ALA A 468 1.56 28.95 -7.19
C ALA A 468 1.50 27.48 -6.74
N PHE A 469 0.34 26.84 -6.94
CA PHE A 469 0.17 25.41 -6.70
C PHE A 469 1.06 24.57 -7.63
N ASP A 470 1.06 24.86 -8.94
CA ASP A 470 1.88 24.13 -9.93
C ASP A 470 3.36 24.23 -9.61
N HIS A 471 3.84 25.43 -9.25
CA HIS A 471 5.23 25.64 -8.85
C HIS A 471 5.62 24.78 -7.64
N GLN A 472 4.74 24.73 -6.62
CA GLN A 472 5.00 23.92 -5.43
C GLN A 472 4.93 22.42 -5.73
N LEU A 473 3.97 21.98 -6.54
CA LEU A 473 3.85 20.60 -7.00
C LEU A 473 5.13 20.16 -7.73
N GLU A 474 5.59 20.96 -8.68
CA GLU A 474 6.79 20.64 -9.47
C GLU A 474 8.06 20.62 -8.61
N LYS A 475 8.15 21.50 -7.61
CA LYS A 475 9.25 21.49 -6.64
C LYS A 475 9.29 20.17 -5.85
N HIS A 476 8.14 19.70 -5.36
CA HIS A 476 8.06 18.42 -4.64
C HIS A 476 8.39 17.23 -5.55
N ARG A 477 7.88 17.22 -6.78
CA ARG A 477 8.17 16.17 -7.76
C ARG A 477 9.66 16.07 -8.07
N LYS A 478 10.34 17.19 -8.29
CA LYS A 478 11.80 17.23 -8.54
C LYS A 478 12.59 16.68 -7.35
N ILE A 479 12.21 17.04 -6.12
CA ILE A 479 12.86 16.54 -4.90
C ILE A 479 12.71 15.01 -4.80
N VAL A 480 11.50 14.48 -4.95
CA VAL A 480 11.24 13.04 -4.87
C VAL A 480 12.04 12.29 -5.90
N HIS A 481 11.97 12.72 -7.16
CA HIS A 481 12.66 12.05 -8.26
C HIS A 481 14.19 12.08 -8.09
N SER A 482 14.75 13.21 -7.68
CA SER A 482 16.20 13.33 -7.43
C SER A 482 16.69 12.34 -6.37
N HIS A 483 15.92 12.15 -5.29
CA HIS A 483 16.28 11.15 -4.25
C HIS A 483 16.11 9.73 -4.75
N PHE A 484 15.06 9.46 -5.52
CA PHE A 484 14.79 8.14 -6.06
C PHE A 484 15.84 7.73 -7.11
N ASP A 485 16.24 8.62 -8.00
CA ASP A 485 17.31 8.36 -9.00
C ASP A 485 18.65 8.08 -8.32
N LYS A 486 19.06 8.93 -7.39
CA LYS A 486 20.31 8.71 -6.63
C LYS A 486 20.34 7.36 -5.92
N LEU A 487 19.21 6.87 -5.41
CA LEU A 487 19.13 5.56 -4.77
C LEU A 487 19.39 4.42 -5.76
N LEU A 488 18.95 4.58 -7.02
CA LEU A 488 19.13 3.56 -8.06
C LEU A 488 20.47 3.65 -8.76
N GLU A 489 21.09 4.84 -8.81
CA GLU A 489 22.42 5.09 -9.39
C GLU A 489 23.56 4.65 -8.46
N ALA A 490 23.36 4.68 -7.14
CA ALA A 490 24.40 4.57 -6.12
C ALA A 490 25.20 3.25 -6.08
N LYS A 491 25.04 2.34 -7.04
CA LYS A 491 25.87 1.12 -7.15
C LYS A 491 26.74 1.02 -8.40
N ASP A 492 26.68 1.99 -9.31
CA ASP A 492 27.59 1.99 -10.46
C ASP A 492 28.75 3.00 -10.31
N SER A 493 28.81 3.72 -9.20
CA SER A 493 29.83 4.73 -8.92
C SER A 493 30.79 4.34 -7.80
N GLU A 494 31.55 3.27 -7.96
CA GLU A 494 32.97 3.41 -7.69
C GLU A 494 33.53 4.36 -8.76
N PRO A 495 34.46 5.29 -8.43
CA PRO A 495 35.12 6.08 -9.46
C PRO A 495 35.77 5.10 -10.44
N ILE A 496 35.12 4.88 -11.56
CA ILE A 496 35.60 3.97 -12.60
C ILE A 496 36.76 4.71 -13.24
N ASP A 497 37.96 4.32 -12.84
CA ASP A 497 39.18 4.59 -13.61
C ASP A 497 38.86 4.17 -15.06
N GLU A 498 39.07 5.05 -16.04
CA GLU A 498 38.73 4.81 -17.46
C GLU A 498 39.31 3.48 -17.95
N ARG A 499 40.47 3.09 -17.43
CA ARG A 499 41.14 1.81 -17.65
C ARG A 499 40.30 0.60 -17.17
N ASN A 500 39.59 0.75 -16.04
CA ASN A 500 38.69 -0.28 -15.48
C ASN A 500 37.40 -0.43 -16.29
N LYS A 501 36.95 0.62 -16.97
CA LYS A 501 35.79 0.62 -17.85
C LYS A 501 36.09 -0.11 -19.16
N GLU A 502 37.25 0.17 -19.76
CA GLU A 502 37.72 -0.53 -20.96
C GLU A 502 37.90 -2.03 -20.73
N ILE A 503 38.49 -2.43 -19.59
CA ILE A 503 38.67 -3.84 -19.22
C ILE A 503 37.31 -4.51 -19.05
N LYS A 504 36.35 -3.88 -18.36
CA LYS A 504 35.02 -4.46 -18.14
C LYS A 504 34.27 -4.67 -19.45
N THR A 505 34.25 -3.66 -20.32
CA THR A 505 33.60 -3.76 -21.64
C THR A 505 34.27 -4.82 -22.51
N GLY A 506 35.61 -4.88 -22.52
CA GLY A 506 36.34 -5.89 -23.25
C GLY A 506 36.10 -7.31 -22.73
N LEU A 507 35.96 -7.53 -21.42
CA LEU A 507 35.63 -8.84 -20.86
C LEU A 507 34.16 -9.26 -21.15
N GLU A 508 33.24 -8.29 -21.25
CA GLU A 508 31.89 -8.52 -21.72
C GLU A 508 31.87 -9.00 -23.17
N GLU A 509 32.63 -8.32 -24.05
CA GLU A 509 32.78 -8.69 -25.47
C GLU A 509 33.49 -10.04 -25.66
N ILE A 510 34.46 -10.41 -24.79
CA ILE A 510 35.09 -11.73 -24.75
C ILE A 510 34.08 -12.79 -24.38
N TRP A 511 33.29 -12.58 -23.32
CA TRP A 511 32.26 -13.54 -22.91
C TRP A 511 31.20 -13.76 -23.99
N GLU A 512 30.80 -12.70 -24.68
CA GLU A 512 29.82 -12.74 -25.81
C GLU A 512 30.41 -13.23 -27.12
N ASN A 513 31.71 -13.46 -27.17
CA ASN A 513 32.45 -13.91 -28.37
C ASN A 513 32.42 -12.91 -29.56
N LEU A 514 32.47 -11.60 -29.24
CA LEU A 514 32.32 -10.52 -30.23
C LEU A 514 33.64 -9.94 -30.74
N LEU A 515 34.81 -10.29 -30.14
CA LEU A 515 36.11 -9.70 -30.45
C LEU A 515 36.96 -10.56 -31.36
N GLU A 516 37.83 -9.91 -32.15
CA GLU A 516 38.90 -10.58 -32.93
C GLU A 516 40.07 -10.99 -32.01
N ASP A 517 40.80 -12.07 -32.35
CA ASP A 517 41.81 -12.74 -31.55
C ASP A 517 42.90 -11.80 -30.95
N LYS A 518 43.39 -10.85 -31.75
CA LYS A 518 44.42 -9.91 -31.28
C LYS A 518 43.95 -8.97 -30.17
N ASN A 519 42.71 -8.56 -30.21
CA ASN A 519 42.14 -7.68 -29.18
C ASN A 519 41.81 -8.47 -27.92
N ARG A 520 41.38 -9.72 -28.04
CA ARG A 520 41.12 -10.61 -26.89
C ARG A 520 42.36 -10.83 -26.06
N GLN A 521 43.50 -11.16 -26.70
CA GLN A 521 44.76 -11.38 -26.01
C GLN A 521 45.20 -10.17 -25.21
N LYS A 522 45.08 -8.95 -25.77
CA LYS A 522 45.42 -7.72 -25.07
C LYS A 522 44.56 -7.50 -23.81
N ILE A 523 43.27 -7.75 -23.92
CA ILE A 523 42.32 -7.54 -22.81
C ILE A 523 42.55 -8.58 -21.70
N LEU A 524 42.72 -9.87 -22.06
CA LEU A 524 42.99 -10.95 -21.11
C LEU A 524 44.32 -10.73 -20.38
N LEU A 525 45.35 -10.29 -21.09
CA LEU A 525 46.63 -9.95 -20.48
C LEU A 525 46.48 -8.81 -19.47
N THR A 526 45.73 -7.77 -19.86
CA THR A 526 45.49 -6.60 -18.98
C THR A 526 44.65 -7.01 -17.77
N ALA A 527 43.79 -8.01 -17.90
CA ALA A 527 42.97 -8.57 -16.82
C ALA A 527 43.74 -9.54 -15.90
N GLY A 528 44.99 -9.95 -16.28
CA GLY A 528 45.86 -10.81 -15.46
C GLY A 528 45.96 -12.26 -15.92
N TYR A 529 45.56 -12.57 -17.14
CA TYR A 529 45.64 -13.91 -17.71
C TYR A 529 46.80 -14.03 -18.72
N GLU A 530 47.69 -14.98 -18.49
CA GLU A 530 48.89 -15.19 -19.34
C GLU A 530 48.66 -16.27 -20.43
N ASN A 531 47.83 -17.27 -20.15
CA ASN A 531 47.53 -18.37 -21.07
C ASN A 531 46.13 -18.20 -21.72
N PHE A 532 46.10 -17.61 -22.90
CA PHE A 532 44.85 -17.21 -23.57
C PHE A 532 44.09 -18.42 -24.11
N ASP A 533 44.77 -19.42 -24.67
CA ASP A 533 44.13 -20.60 -25.27
C ASP A 533 43.39 -21.41 -24.21
N GLU A 534 43.94 -21.50 -23.02
CA GLU A 534 43.33 -22.23 -21.90
C GLU A 534 42.10 -21.48 -21.33
N VAL A 535 42.18 -20.15 -21.21
CA VAL A 535 41.04 -19.34 -20.81
C VAL A 535 39.90 -19.43 -21.82
N GLU A 536 40.19 -19.29 -23.11
CA GLU A 536 39.17 -19.43 -24.15
C GLU A 536 38.56 -20.84 -24.18
N GLY A 537 39.38 -21.87 -24.06
CA GLY A 537 38.90 -23.25 -23.98
C GLY A 537 37.93 -23.45 -22.78
N LEU A 538 38.22 -22.88 -21.61
CA LEU A 538 37.34 -22.95 -20.45
C LEU A 538 36.03 -22.20 -20.68
N LEU A 539 36.08 -21.01 -21.26
CA LEU A 539 34.90 -20.22 -21.56
C LEU A 539 34.00 -20.86 -22.61
N ASP A 540 34.59 -21.38 -23.67
CA ASP A 540 33.87 -22.11 -24.73
C ASP A 540 33.24 -23.40 -24.21
N HIS A 541 33.96 -24.12 -23.35
CA HIS A 541 33.42 -25.30 -22.70
C HIS A 541 32.22 -24.96 -21.78
N LEU A 542 32.25 -23.84 -21.07
CA LEU A 542 31.12 -23.41 -20.27
C LEU A 542 29.93 -22.95 -21.13
N ARG A 543 30.16 -22.11 -22.15
CA ARG A 543 29.12 -21.62 -23.08
C ARG A 543 28.38 -22.76 -23.79
N ASN A 544 29.14 -23.78 -24.19
CA ASN A 544 28.61 -24.91 -24.98
C ASN A 544 28.10 -26.06 -24.09
N HIS A 545 28.21 -25.96 -22.78
CA HIS A 545 27.72 -27.00 -21.88
C HIS A 545 26.19 -27.16 -21.97
N PRO A 546 25.63 -28.38 -22.01
CA PRO A 546 24.20 -28.61 -22.15
C PRO A 546 23.35 -27.87 -21.09
N ALA A 547 23.81 -27.85 -19.84
CA ALA A 547 23.11 -27.13 -18.77
C ALA A 547 23.07 -25.62 -19.00
N THR A 548 24.16 -25.00 -19.48
CA THR A 548 24.20 -23.56 -19.82
C THR A 548 23.28 -23.23 -21.00
N ARG A 549 23.18 -24.13 -21.98
CA ARG A 549 22.28 -23.95 -23.12
C ARG A 549 20.80 -24.12 -22.77
N SER A 550 20.49 -24.89 -21.73
CA SER A 550 19.12 -25.12 -21.26
C SER A 550 18.63 -24.06 -20.25
N LEU A 551 19.47 -23.11 -19.87
CA LEU A 551 19.09 -22.03 -18.96
C LEU A 551 17.90 -21.23 -19.51
N SER A 552 16.99 -20.86 -18.62
CA SER A 552 15.94 -19.88 -18.93
C SER A 552 16.55 -18.53 -19.39
N SER A 553 15.78 -17.71 -20.10
CA SER A 553 16.24 -16.36 -20.51
C SER A 553 16.80 -15.54 -19.36
N ASP A 554 16.19 -15.63 -18.17
CA ASP A 554 16.65 -14.94 -16.96
C ASP A 554 17.93 -15.57 -16.38
N GLY A 555 18.03 -16.89 -16.40
CA GLY A 555 19.25 -17.62 -16.00
C GLY A 555 20.43 -17.25 -16.88
N ARG A 556 20.21 -17.21 -18.20
CA ARG A 556 21.23 -16.81 -19.17
C ARG A 556 21.68 -15.36 -18.96
N GLN A 557 20.77 -14.42 -18.81
CA GLN A 557 21.13 -13.02 -18.54
C GLN A 557 21.92 -12.85 -17.23
N ARG A 558 21.63 -13.65 -16.21
CA ARG A 558 22.39 -13.61 -14.94
C ARG A 558 23.83 -14.11 -15.16
N LEU A 559 24.00 -15.20 -15.89
CA LEU A 559 25.31 -15.74 -16.22
C LEU A 559 26.13 -14.75 -17.06
N ASP A 560 25.53 -14.16 -18.10
CA ASP A 560 26.17 -13.19 -19.01
C ASP A 560 26.66 -11.94 -18.27
N ARG A 561 26.00 -11.52 -17.19
CA ARG A 561 26.45 -10.42 -16.33
C ARG A 561 27.50 -10.83 -15.30
N LEU A 562 27.41 -12.05 -14.80
CA LEU A 562 28.30 -12.55 -13.76
C LEU A 562 29.68 -12.84 -14.31
N MET A 563 29.77 -13.45 -15.49
CA MET A 563 31.04 -13.93 -16.03
C MET A 563 32.08 -12.83 -16.27
N PRO A 564 31.79 -11.67 -16.85
CA PRO A 564 32.76 -10.59 -16.97
C PRO A 564 33.30 -10.08 -15.63
N LEU A 565 32.45 -10.01 -14.61
CA LEU A 565 32.84 -9.60 -13.25
C LEU A 565 33.75 -10.65 -12.61
N MET A 566 33.40 -11.92 -12.76
CA MET A 566 34.23 -13.02 -12.26
C MET A 566 35.57 -13.06 -12.95
N LEU A 567 35.61 -12.95 -14.28
CA LEU A 567 36.86 -12.91 -15.04
C LEU A 567 37.78 -11.77 -14.54
N LYS A 568 37.21 -10.59 -14.30
CA LYS A 568 37.99 -9.46 -13.77
C LYS A 568 38.60 -9.75 -12.40
N GLU A 569 37.85 -10.31 -11.47
CA GLU A 569 38.32 -10.58 -10.10
C GLU A 569 39.24 -11.81 -10.03
N ILE A 570 38.96 -12.84 -10.83
CA ILE A 570 39.81 -14.04 -10.93
C ILE A 570 41.18 -13.70 -11.51
N GLY A 571 41.25 -12.82 -12.51
CA GLY A 571 42.51 -12.39 -13.10
C GLY A 571 43.47 -11.69 -12.12
N ARG A 572 42.96 -11.20 -10.98
CA ARG A 572 43.77 -10.61 -9.90
C ARG A 572 44.34 -11.64 -8.91
N SER A 573 43.95 -12.90 -9.01
CA SER A 573 44.44 -13.95 -8.11
C SER A 573 45.82 -14.42 -8.49
N GLU A 574 46.51 -15.08 -7.56
CA GLU A 574 47.86 -15.62 -7.80
C GLU A 574 47.88 -16.73 -8.87
N HIS A 575 46.77 -17.47 -9.04
CA HIS A 575 46.61 -18.54 -10.01
C HIS A 575 45.29 -18.46 -10.76
N PRO A 576 45.14 -17.48 -11.70
CA PRO A 576 43.87 -17.17 -12.34
C PRO A 576 43.21 -18.34 -13.07
N ILE A 577 43.99 -19.17 -13.76
CA ILE A 577 43.48 -20.30 -14.53
C ILE A 577 42.90 -21.39 -13.63
N VAL A 578 43.63 -21.71 -12.54
CA VAL A 578 43.18 -22.73 -11.57
C VAL A 578 41.87 -22.29 -10.90
N VAL A 579 41.75 -21.01 -10.56
CA VAL A 579 40.53 -20.45 -9.98
C VAL A 579 39.40 -20.44 -11.00
N LEU A 580 39.67 -20.05 -12.23
CA LEU A 580 38.67 -20.04 -13.30
C LEU A 580 38.12 -21.44 -13.57
N ASN A 581 38.97 -22.44 -13.66
CA ASN A 581 38.55 -23.82 -13.88
C ASN A 581 37.62 -24.32 -12.77
N ARG A 582 37.98 -24.09 -11.51
CA ARG A 582 37.14 -24.45 -10.35
C ARG A 582 35.77 -23.77 -10.37
N ILE A 583 35.73 -22.50 -10.78
CA ILE A 583 34.51 -21.73 -10.88
C ILE A 583 33.63 -22.21 -12.02
N VAL A 584 34.22 -22.52 -13.18
CA VAL A 584 33.51 -23.13 -14.31
C VAL A 584 32.86 -24.45 -13.90
N ASP A 585 33.57 -25.32 -13.16
CA ASP A 585 33.02 -26.56 -12.66
C ASP A 585 31.94 -26.38 -11.60
N LEU A 586 32.09 -25.38 -10.73
CA LEU A 586 31.04 -25.01 -9.76
C LEU A 586 29.76 -24.54 -10.47
N ILE A 587 29.87 -23.66 -11.47
CA ILE A 587 28.73 -23.17 -12.24
C ILE A 587 28.00 -24.35 -12.92
N LYS A 588 28.71 -25.23 -13.58
CA LYS A 588 28.12 -26.44 -14.20
C LYS A 588 27.37 -27.31 -13.17
N THR A 589 27.94 -27.47 -11.99
CA THR A 589 27.31 -28.25 -10.91
C THR A 589 26.02 -27.60 -10.40
N ILE A 590 26.00 -26.28 -10.28
CA ILE A 590 24.80 -25.51 -9.88
C ILE A 590 23.73 -25.61 -10.97
N GLU A 591 24.09 -25.40 -12.24
CA GLU A 591 23.17 -25.47 -13.38
C GLU A 591 22.51 -26.85 -13.51
N GLN A 592 23.27 -27.94 -13.26
CA GLN A 592 22.74 -29.31 -13.28
C GLN A 592 21.72 -29.58 -12.14
N ARG A 593 21.78 -28.85 -11.02
CA ARG A 593 20.87 -29.02 -9.89
C ARG A 593 19.61 -28.13 -9.97
N THR A 594 19.60 -27.14 -10.84
CA THR A 594 18.51 -26.19 -11.01
C THR A 594 17.62 -26.49 -12.22
N ASN A 595 17.99 -27.45 -13.05
CA ASN A 595 17.19 -28.09 -14.09
C ASN A 595 16.64 -29.44 -13.59
#